data_02fe00ea53898b8838c62979df0a19d8
#
_entry.id   02fe00ea53898b8838c62979df0a19d8
#
_cell.length_a   1.000
_cell.length_b   1.000
_cell.length_c   1.000
_cell.angle_alpha   90.00
_cell.angle_beta   90.00
_cell.angle_gamma   90.00
#
_symmetry.space_group_name_H-M   'P 1'
#
loop_
_entity.id
_entity.type
_entity.pdbx_description
1 polymer ?
#
loop_
_entity_poly.entity_id
_entity_poly.type
_entity_poly.pdbx_seq_one_letter_code
_entity_poly.pdbx_strand_id
1 'polypeptide(L)'
;MNPNEIKGSYFGSAISILNDRLLIGDYNGERSYIYRIQNDTYSLKQTFESPDLDNEGKFGRTLSMSADQIIIGATYGEKAYIYTLNESDTWSLSNNISSDNRIQSITGDIFPCENGMANNYECNNLDLMAFLTPANLTNGSNTELNDIWGWTDALTDKEYALVGLRLGTSFVDVTDPVNPIVLGVLPTQTNSSTWRDIKVYKDHAFIVADNAGSHGVQIFDLTQLRGVTDFTVFETTYHYDKVGSVHNIAINEDTGFAYAVGIGSASESQYVCGAHIIDINDPSDPSFAGCLSDNTTGRGNDGYVHDGQFVIYKGPDTKYFGKEIAFTANETALGIADVTDKSNLKIISKFDQSNFGYVHQGWLSEDHRYFFVNDELNEYYGTDKEQTTVIFDVSD
;
A
#
# COMPACT_ATOMS: atom_id res chain seq x y z
N MET A 1 30.96 -17.88 17.13
CA MET A 1 30.42 -16.77 17.95
C MET A 1 30.26 -15.56 17.05
N ASN A 2 29.14 -14.85 17.17
CA ASN A 2 28.93 -13.59 16.46
C ASN A 2 30.04 -12.60 16.90
N PRO A 3 30.85 -12.05 16.00
CA PRO A 3 31.96 -11.14 16.39
C PRO A 3 31.46 -9.79 16.91
N ASN A 4 30.20 -9.45 16.61
CA ASN A 4 29.50 -8.26 17.12
C ASN A 4 28.23 -8.70 17.82
N GLU A 5 28.23 -8.81 19.14
CA GLU A 5 27.07 -9.20 19.95
C GLU A 5 25.97 -8.09 19.93
N ILE A 6 25.34 -7.91 18.78
CA ILE A 6 24.16 -7.03 18.66
C ILE A 6 22.92 -7.87 18.92
N LYS A 7 22.18 -7.54 19.96
CA LYS A 7 20.92 -8.22 20.28
C LYS A 7 19.91 -8.06 19.12
N GLY A 8 19.47 -9.19 18.55
CA GLY A 8 18.51 -9.19 17.42
C GLY A 8 19.14 -9.05 16.04
N SER A 9 20.45 -9.29 15.90
CA SER A 9 21.16 -9.12 14.62
C SER A 9 20.88 -10.19 13.56
N TYR A 10 20.25 -11.31 13.90
CA TYR A 10 20.03 -12.45 12.99
C TYR A 10 21.33 -13.02 12.34
N PHE A 11 22.43 -13.04 13.09
CA PHE A 11 23.65 -13.72 12.68
C PHE A 11 23.39 -15.21 12.38
N GLY A 12 23.80 -15.68 11.20
CA GLY A 12 23.53 -17.03 10.73
C GLY A 12 22.26 -17.16 9.86
N SER A 13 21.62 -16.05 9.52
CA SER A 13 20.42 -16.01 8.66
C SER A 13 20.65 -16.59 7.26
N ALA A 14 21.86 -16.46 6.74
CA ALA A 14 22.31 -17.08 5.51
C ALA A 14 23.73 -17.62 5.70
N ILE A 15 24.05 -18.77 5.08
CA ILE A 15 25.36 -19.41 5.17
C ILE A 15 25.75 -19.94 3.79
N SER A 16 27.01 -19.72 3.42
CA SER A 16 27.63 -20.34 2.24
C SER A 16 28.99 -20.91 2.64
N ILE A 17 29.28 -22.13 2.26
CA ILE A 17 30.55 -22.83 2.55
C ILE A 17 31.17 -23.26 1.23
N LEU A 18 32.46 -22.97 1.07
CA LEU A 18 33.24 -23.44 -0.05
C LEU A 18 34.67 -23.74 0.40
N ASN A 19 35.09 -25.00 0.30
CA ASN A 19 36.40 -25.51 0.77
C ASN A 19 36.64 -25.16 2.25
N ASP A 20 37.67 -24.35 2.52
CA ASP A 20 38.05 -23.89 3.86
C ASP A 20 37.49 -22.50 4.21
N ARG A 21 36.46 -22.02 3.50
CA ARG A 21 35.82 -20.71 3.70
C ARG A 21 34.37 -20.88 4.11
N LEU A 22 33.96 -20.10 5.11
CA LEU A 22 32.60 -20.03 5.61
C LEU A 22 32.14 -18.57 5.58
N LEU A 23 31.08 -18.27 4.82
CA LEU A 23 30.45 -16.95 4.74
C LEU A 23 29.14 -16.99 5.51
N ILE A 24 28.93 -16.03 6.41
CA ILE A 24 27.77 -15.94 7.30
C ILE A 24 27.13 -14.56 7.15
N GLY A 25 25.81 -14.51 6.97
CA GLY A 25 25.02 -13.29 6.92
C GLY A 25 24.44 -12.90 8.28
N ASP A 26 24.26 -11.62 8.47
CA ASP A 26 23.68 -10.96 9.64
C ASP A 26 22.87 -9.75 9.17
N TYR A 27 21.69 -10.02 8.60
CA TYR A 27 20.96 -9.00 7.83
C TYR A 27 20.37 -7.87 8.68
N ASN A 28 20.06 -8.06 9.96
CA ASN A 28 19.65 -6.96 10.83
C ASN A 28 20.86 -6.16 11.35
N GLY A 29 22.03 -6.74 11.33
CA GLY A 29 23.29 -6.04 11.59
C GLY A 29 23.85 -5.34 10.34
N GLU A 30 23.19 -5.50 9.17
CA GLU A 30 23.67 -5.02 7.86
C GLU A 30 25.10 -5.44 7.55
N ARG A 31 25.44 -6.70 7.87
CA ARG A 31 26.80 -7.25 7.78
C ARG A 31 26.82 -8.67 7.26
N SER A 32 28.00 -9.04 6.77
CA SER A 32 28.35 -10.45 6.51
C SER A 32 29.80 -10.69 6.91
N TYR A 33 30.14 -11.93 7.23
CA TYR A 33 31.41 -12.31 7.79
C TYR A 33 31.99 -13.49 7.04
N ILE A 34 33.27 -13.43 6.64
CA ILE A 34 33.96 -14.58 6.09
C ILE A 34 34.99 -15.11 7.08
N TYR A 35 34.95 -16.41 7.30
CA TYR A 35 35.84 -17.15 8.16
C TYR A 35 36.69 -18.12 7.34
N ARG A 36 37.88 -18.40 7.82
CA ARG A 36 38.74 -19.52 7.38
C ARG A 36 38.57 -20.68 8.34
N ILE A 37 38.40 -21.88 7.78
CA ILE A 37 38.29 -23.14 8.53
C ILE A 37 39.63 -23.85 8.50
N GLN A 38 40.26 -24.11 9.65
CA GLN A 38 41.50 -24.89 9.77
C GLN A 38 41.46 -25.75 11.04
N ASN A 39 41.61 -27.05 10.90
CA ASN A 39 41.67 -27.99 12.03
C ASN A 39 40.48 -27.79 13.01
N ASP A 40 39.25 -27.75 12.48
CA ASP A 40 38.01 -27.51 13.22
C ASP A 40 37.94 -26.17 13.97
N THR A 41 38.85 -25.24 13.65
CA THR A 41 38.83 -23.86 14.16
C THR A 41 38.36 -22.89 13.08
N TYR A 42 37.62 -21.84 13.52
CA TYR A 42 37.06 -20.81 12.65
C TYR A 42 37.70 -19.48 12.98
N SER A 43 38.49 -18.91 12.07
CA SER A 43 39.10 -17.58 12.22
C SER A 43 38.44 -16.55 11.31
N LEU A 44 37.91 -15.46 11.88
CA LEU A 44 37.35 -14.35 11.12
C LEU A 44 38.46 -13.74 10.24
N LYS A 45 38.18 -13.61 8.94
CA LYS A 45 39.11 -13.02 7.96
C LYS A 45 38.66 -11.62 7.57
N GLN A 46 37.39 -11.41 7.27
CA GLN A 46 36.90 -10.12 6.85
C GLN A 46 35.45 -9.96 7.26
N THR A 47 35.06 -8.74 7.58
CA THR A 47 33.66 -8.29 7.74
C THR A 47 33.29 -7.45 6.53
N PHE A 48 32.12 -7.71 5.96
CA PHE A 48 31.49 -6.90 4.95
C PHE A 48 30.41 -6.06 5.63
N GLU A 49 30.45 -4.76 5.48
CA GLU A 49 29.41 -3.84 5.91
C GLU A 49 28.60 -3.39 4.69
N SER A 50 27.31 -3.06 4.88
CA SER A 50 26.49 -2.54 3.81
C SER A 50 27.16 -1.30 3.19
N PRO A 51 27.34 -1.27 1.87
CA PRO A 51 27.83 -0.06 1.21
C PRO A 51 26.86 1.11 1.25
N ASP A 52 25.57 0.85 1.48
CA ASP A 52 24.53 1.87 1.60
C ASP A 52 24.45 2.40 3.03
N LEU A 53 24.21 3.70 3.15
CA LEU A 53 24.19 4.40 4.43
C LEU A 53 22.85 4.31 5.18
N ASP A 54 21.82 3.84 4.53
CA ASP A 54 20.45 3.83 5.05
C ASP A 54 20.10 2.67 5.99
N ASN A 55 20.98 1.65 6.08
CA ASN A 55 20.85 0.48 6.98
C ASN A 55 19.48 -0.25 6.94
N GLU A 56 18.69 -0.08 5.89
CA GLU A 56 17.38 -0.72 5.74
C GLU A 56 17.35 -1.81 4.67
N GLY A 57 18.42 -1.97 3.90
CA GLY A 57 18.52 -2.88 2.76
C GLY A 57 18.51 -4.36 3.09
N LYS A 58 18.72 -4.74 4.35
CA LYS A 58 18.91 -6.13 4.81
C LYS A 58 20.07 -6.82 4.12
N PHE A 59 21.21 -6.13 4.06
CA PHE A 59 22.47 -6.66 3.57
C PHE A 59 22.92 -7.90 4.36
N GLY A 60 23.27 -8.96 3.65
CA GLY A 60 23.59 -10.27 4.27
C GLY A 60 22.42 -11.23 4.40
N ARG A 61 21.23 -10.88 3.87
CA ARG A 61 20.06 -11.76 3.90
C ARG A 61 20.18 -12.97 2.97
N THR A 62 20.86 -12.82 1.84
CA THR A 62 21.18 -13.90 0.91
C THR A 62 22.67 -13.87 0.57
N LEU A 63 23.26 -15.04 0.40
CA LEU A 63 24.69 -15.20 0.17
C LEU A 63 24.95 -16.27 -0.89
N SER A 64 25.97 -16.03 -1.72
CA SER A 64 26.54 -17.03 -2.60
C SER A 64 28.06 -16.81 -2.69
N MET A 65 28.84 -17.90 -2.81
CA MET A 65 30.29 -17.82 -2.90
C MET A 65 30.83 -18.79 -3.95
N SER A 66 31.72 -18.30 -4.79
CA SER A 66 32.58 -19.11 -5.67
C SER A 66 34.04 -19.05 -5.17
N ALA A 67 34.97 -19.57 -5.96
CA ALA A 67 36.40 -19.54 -5.59
C ALA A 67 36.97 -18.12 -5.50
N ASP A 68 36.47 -17.22 -6.33
CA ASP A 68 36.96 -15.87 -6.57
C ASP A 68 35.91 -14.76 -6.44
N GLN A 69 34.63 -15.11 -6.26
CA GLN A 69 33.54 -14.14 -6.11
C GLN A 69 32.65 -14.47 -4.91
N ILE A 70 32.16 -13.43 -4.25
CA ILE A 70 31.10 -13.45 -3.24
C ILE A 70 29.99 -12.53 -3.73
N ILE A 71 28.73 -12.99 -3.63
CA ILE A 71 27.55 -12.18 -3.83
C ILE A 71 26.80 -12.07 -2.50
N ILE A 72 26.53 -10.85 -2.06
CA ILE A 72 25.78 -10.53 -0.86
C ILE A 72 24.54 -9.75 -1.24
N GLY A 73 23.36 -10.31 -0.96
CA GLY A 73 22.09 -9.67 -1.24
C GLY A 73 21.64 -8.76 -0.11
N ALA A 74 21.16 -7.58 -0.49
CA ALA A 74 20.44 -6.60 0.32
C ALA A 74 19.00 -6.52 -0.21
N THR A 75 18.18 -7.51 0.16
CA THR A 75 16.94 -7.82 -0.54
C THR A 75 15.84 -6.77 -0.36
N TYR A 76 15.87 -5.97 0.72
CA TYR A 76 14.93 -4.87 0.93
C TYR A 76 15.40 -3.59 0.21
N GLY A 77 16.70 -3.44 -0.01
CA GLY A 77 17.25 -2.41 -0.88
C GLY A 77 17.30 -2.81 -2.37
N GLU A 78 16.70 -3.97 -2.73
CA GLU A 78 16.67 -4.51 -4.09
C GLU A 78 18.04 -4.53 -4.78
N LYS A 79 19.10 -4.83 -3.99
CA LYS A 79 20.49 -4.82 -4.42
C LYS A 79 21.19 -6.14 -4.15
N ALA A 80 22.21 -6.42 -4.95
CA ALA A 80 23.19 -7.44 -4.67
C ALA A 80 24.59 -6.89 -4.94
N TYR A 81 25.50 -7.10 -4.01
CA TYR A 81 26.88 -6.62 -4.07
C TYR A 81 27.82 -7.77 -4.42
N ILE A 82 28.68 -7.54 -5.41
CA ILE A 82 29.66 -8.52 -5.89
C ILE A 82 31.03 -8.12 -5.40
N TYR A 83 31.64 -9.00 -4.63
CA TYR A 83 33.03 -8.86 -4.15
C TYR A 83 33.91 -9.86 -4.90
N THR A 84 35.10 -9.42 -5.28
CA THR A 84 36.09 -10.26 -5.96
C THR A 84 37.33 -10.43 -5.04
N LEU A 85 37.87 -11.66 -5.01
CA LEU A 85 39.07 -11.98 -4.28
C LEU A 85 40.28 -11.38 -5.01
N ASN A 86 41.12 -10.65 -4.27
CA ASN A 86 42.36 -10.12 -4.82
C ASN A 86 43.57 -11.02 -4.49
N GLU A 87 44.74 -10.71 -5.04
CA GLU A 87 45.98 -11.47 -4.83
C GLU A 87 46.47 -11.47 -3.38
N SER A 88 45.98 -10.54 -2.56
CA SER A 88 46.30 -10.43 -1.12
C SER A 88 45.39 -11.24 -0.20
N ASP A 89 44.57 -12.16 -0.74
CA ASP A 89 43.55 -12.95 -0.03
C ASP A 89 42.51 -12.08 0.72
N THR A 90 42.17 -10.93 0.14
CA THR A 90 41.10 -10.02 0.61
C THR A 90 40.04 -9.81 -0.44
N TRP A 91 38.81 -9.52 0.01
CA TRP A 91 37.67 -9.34 -0.86
C TRP A 91 37.39 -7.85 -1.00
N SER A 92 37.30 -7.39 -2.24
CA SER A 92 36.99 -6.00 -2.57
C SER A 92 35.70 -5.92 -3.34
N LEU A 93 34.83 -4.93 -3.05
CA LEU A 93 33.63 -4.64 -3.82
C LEU A 93 34.03 -4.34 -5.28
N SER A 94 33.53 -5.15 -6.18
CA SER A 94 33.86 -5.02 -7.62
C SER A 94 32.67 -4.52 -8.44
N ASN A 95 31.45 -4.81 -8.02
CA ASN A 95 30.24 -4.39 -8.72
C ASN A 95 29.02 -4.49 -7.80
N ASN A 96 27.91 -3.89 -8.21
CA ASN A 96 26.59 -4.14 -7.65
C ASN A 96 25.56 -4.34 -8.78
N ILE A 97 24.49 -5.04 -8.43
CA ILE A 97 23.29 -5.19 -9.25
C ILE A 97 22.17 -4.54 -8.43
N SER A 98 21.46 -3.60 -9.01
CA SER A 98 20.27 -3.00 -8.38
C SER A 98 19.08 -3.03 -9.35
N SER A 99 17.88 -3.05 -8.81
CA SER A 99 16.66 -2.93 -9.60
C SER A 99 16.58 -1.56 -10.30
N ASP A 100 17.14 -0.52 -9.68
CA ASP A 100 17.14 0.85 -10.21
C ASP A 100 17.77 0.98 -11.60
N ASN A 101 18.65 0.06 -12.00
CA ASN A 101 19.28 0.07 -13.32
C ASN A 101 18.45 -0.64 -14.41
N ARG A 102 17.32 -1.27 -14.07
CA ARG A 102 16.52 -2.08 -15.01
C ARG A 102 15.23 -1.45 -15.44
N ILE A 103 14.63 -0.63 -14.61
CA ILE A 103 13.37 0.03 -14.90
C ILE A 103 13.64 1.53 -15.04
N GLN A 104 13.51 2.03 -16.27
CA GLN A 104 13.60 3.47 -16.53
C GLN A 104 12.21 4.02 -16.82
N SER A 105 11.99 5.29 -16.47
CA SER A 105 10.78 5.99 -16.89
C SER A 105 10.66 6.03 -18.41
N ILE A 106 9.45 5.94 -18.91
CA ILE A 106 9.09 6.06 -20.31
C ILE A 106 8.14 7.23 -20.43
N THR A 107 8.52 8.25 -21.18
CA THR A 107 7.73 9.46 -21.42
C THR A 107 8.02 10.01 -22.82
N GLY A 108 7.20 10.95 -23.27
CA GLY A 108 7.45 11.76 -24.46
C GLY A 108 6.82 11.25 -25.73
N ASP A 109 6.24 10.05 -25.74
CA ASP A 109 5.55 9.49 -26.92
C ASP A 109 4.47 8.50 -26.51
N ILE A 110 3.55 8.19 -27.43
CA ILE A 110 2.59 7.09 -27.28
C ILE A 110 3.24 5.83 -27.86
N PHE A 111 3.24 4.75 -27.09
CA PHE A 111 3.69 3.44 -27.53
C PHE A 111 2.48 2.54 -27.80
N PRO A 112 2.03 2.42 -29.06
CA PRO A 112 0.88 1.58 -29.38
C PRO A 112 1.13 0.10 -29.07
N CYS A 113 0.05 -0.59 -28.69
CA CYS A 113 0.09 -2.04 -28.51
C CYS A 113 0.11 -2.75 -29.86
N GLU A 114 1.30 -3.05 -30.36
CA GLU A 114 1.50 -3.74 -31.62
C GLU A 114 2.17 -5.11 -31.38
N ASN A 115 1.60 -6.16 -32.00
CA ASN A 115 2.10 -7.53 -31.86
C ASN A 115 2.22 -8.01 -30.40
N GLY A 116 1.35 -7.52 -29.51
CA GLY A 116 1.34 -7.87 -28.10
C GLY A 116 2.35 -7.12 -27.23
N MET A 117 2.99 -6.08 -27.76
CA MET A 117 4.00 -5.28 -27.06
C MET A 117 3.72 -3.78 -27.22
N ALA A 118 3.81 -3.03 -26.12
CA ALA A 118 3.88 -1.57 -26.07
C ALA A 118 5.21 -1.18 -25.44
N ASN A 119 6.13 -0.66 -26.23
CA ASN A 119 7.55 -0.52 -25.88
C ASN A 119 8.11 -1.88 -25.39
N ASN A 120 8.58 -1.99 -24.17
CA ASN A 120 9.18 -3.21 -23.58
C ASN A 120 8.18 -4.03 -22.74
N TYR A 121 6.90 -3.67 -22.74
CA TYR A 121 5.86 -4.29 -21.91
C TYR A 121 4.88 -5.09 -22.77
N GLU A 122 4.49 -6.25 -22.28
CA GLU A 122 3.39 -7.02 -22.87
C GLU A 122 2.08 -6.23 -22.76
N CYS A 123 1.28 -6.24 -23.81
CA CYS A 123 0.02 -5.51 -23.86
C CYS A 123 -1.07 -6.32 -24.61
N ASN A 124 -2.30 -5.96 -24.33
CA ASN A 124 -3.47 -6.47 -25.05
C ASN A 124 -4.50 -5.36 -25.22
N ASN A 125 -4.53 -4.72 -26.39
CA ASN A 125 -5.43 -3.62 -26.74
C ASN A 125 -5.31 -2.36 -25.83
N LEU A 126 -4.15 -2.15 -25.21
CA LEU A 126 -3.86 -0.96 -24.40
C LEU A 126 -2.53 -0.37 -24.83
N ASP A 127 -2.51 0.92 -25.15
CA ASP A 127 -1.30 1.67 -25.46
C ASP A 127 -0.64 2.15 -24.16
N LEU A 128 0.69 2.24 -24.15
CA LEU A 128 1.45 2.82 -23.06
C LEU A 128 1.67 4.31 -23.34
N MET A 129 1.13 5.17 -22.48
CA MET A 129 1.27 6.63 -22.58
C MET A 129 2.53 7.11 -21.84
N ALA A 130 2.73 6.63 -20.61
CA ALA A 130 3.90 6.91 -19.80
C ALA A 130 4.12 5.83 -18.74
N PHE A 131 5.35 5.73 -18.26
CA PHE A 131 5.73 4.92 -17.09
C PHE A 131 6.66 5.74 -16.20
N LEU A 132 6.27 5.93 -14.95
CA LEU A 132 7.09 6.56 -13.91
C LEU A 132 7.56 5.52 -12.90
N THR A 133 8.84 5.56 -12.56
CA THR A 133 9.38 4.72 -11.49
C THR A 133 9.04 5.29 -10.11
N PRO A 134 9.08 4.49 -9.03
CA PRO A 134 8.95 5.02 -7.66
C PRO A 134 9.93 6.16 -7.36
N ALA A 135 11.16 6.06 -7.87
CA ALA A 135 12.18 7.11 -7.71
C ALA A 135 11.80 8.45 -8.39
N ASN A 136 11.05 8.42 -9.51
CA ASN A 136 10.51 9.65 -10.10
C ASN A 136 9.47 10.31 -9.18
N LEU A 137 8.58 9.49 -8.58
CA LEU A 137 7.50 9.97 -7.72
C LEU A 137 8.00 10.60 -6.42
N THR A 138 9.21 10.28 -5.98
CA THR A 138 9.80 10.71 -4.71
C THR A 138 11.01 11.64 -4.85
N ASN A 139 11.35 12.04 -6.07
CA ASN A 139 12.57 12.80 -6.38
C ASN A 139 13.87 12.07 -5.93
N GLY A 140 13.94 10.78 -6.23
CA GLY A 140 15.20 10.01 -6.13
C GLY A 140 15.22 8.87 -5.08
N SER A 141 14.19 8.74 -4.24
CA SER A 141 14.10 7.61 -3.30
C SER A 141 13.27 6.48 -3.88
N ASN A 142 13.71 5.24 -3.72
CA ASN A 142 12.87 4.09 -4.05
C ASN A 142 11.89 3.81 -2.90
N THR A 143 10.65 3.43 -3.23
CA THR A 143 9.58 3.18 -2.26
C THR A 143 8.56 2.19 -2.81
N GLU A 144 7.78 1.60 -1.92
CA GLU A 144 6.60 0.82 -2.28
C GLU A 144 5.44 1.75 -2.61
N LEU A 145 4.64 1.37 -3.61
CA LEU A 145 3.42 2.06 -4.01
C LEU A 145 2.23 1.22 -3.57
N ASN A 146 1.09 1.89 -3.34
CA ASN A 146 -0.15 1.20 -3.00
C ASN A 146 -1.32 1.74 -3.82
N ASP A 147 -2.17 2.57 -3.25
CA ASP A 147 -3.38 3.07 -3.91
C ASP A 147 -3.09 4.22 -4.89
N ILE A 148 -4.05 4.46 -5.77
CA ILE A 148 -4.06 5.61 -6.67
C ILE A 148 -5.48 6.18 -6.78
N TRP A 149 -5.59 7.51 -6.76
CA TRP A 149 -6.84 8.21 -7.04
C TRP A 149 -6.64 9.33 -8.04
N GLY A 150 -7.70 9.81 -8.67
CA GLY A 150 -7.69 10.89 -9.62
C GLY A 150 -8.36 12.15 -9.09
N TRP A 151 -7.90 13.31 -9.56
CA TRP A 151 -8.59 14.59 -9.38
C TRP A 151 -8.52 15.41 -10.66
N THR A 152 -9.69 15.88 -11.11
CA THR A 152 -9.80 16.87 -12.18
C THR A 152 -10.08 18.22 -11.57
N ASP A 153 -9.21 19.20 -11.77
CA ASP A 153 -9.42 20.57 -11.35
C ASP A 153 -10.42 21.27 -12.27
N ALA A 154 -11.63 21.44 -11.80
CA ALA A 154 -12.70 22.09 -12.56
C ALA A 154 -12.43 23.56 -12.96
N LEU A 155 -11.45 24.22 -12.33
CA LEU A 155 -11.05 25.59 -12.67
C LEU A 155 -10.06 25.65 -13.83
N THR A 156 -9.17 24.68 -13.94
CA THR A 156 -8.06 24.69 -14.91
C THR A 156 -8.13 23.60 -15.95
N ASP A 157 -9.10 22.69 -15.85
CA ASP A 157 -9.24 21.46 -16.64
C ASP A 157 -8.00 20.57 -16.61
N LYS A 158 -7.19 20.71 -15.56
CA LYS A 158 -6.02 19.86 -15.33
C LYS A 158 -6.40 18.58 -14.60
N GLU A 159 -5.69 17.51 -14.98
CA GLU A 159 -5.87 16.19 -14.40
C GLU A 159 -4.67 15.77 -13.57
N TYR A 160 -4.92 15.20 -12.40
CA TYR A 160 -3.89 14.81 -11.47
C TYR A 160 -4.08 13.37 -10.99
N ALA A 161 -2.96 12.64 -10.88
CA ALA A 161 -2.92 11.37 -10.18
C ALA A 161 -2.34 11.58 -8.77
N LEU A 162 -3.04 11.04 -7.78
CA LEU A 162 -2.64 11.01 -6.37
C LEU A 162 -2.15 9.60 -6.08
N VAL A 163 -0.87 9.41 -5.89
CA VAL A 163 -0.26 8.07 -5.76
C VAL A 163 0.16 7.82 -4.31
N GLY A 164 -0.43 6.81 -3.70
CA GLY A 164 -0.08 6.37 -2.37
C GLY A 164 1.32 5.74 -2.33
N LEU A 165 2.16 6.25 -1.45
CA LEU A 165 3.51 5.79 -1.19
C LEU A 165 3.61 5.27 0.25
N ARG A 166 4.57 4.41 0.52
CA ARG A 166 4.86 3.97 1.88
C ARG A 166 5.09 5.12 2.86
N LEU A 167 5.71 6.21 2.41
CA LEU A 167 6.08 7.37 3.24
C LEU A 167 5.22 8.61 3.01
N GLY A 168 4.11 8.51 2.27
CA GLY A 168 3.24 9.64 1.99
C GLY A 168 2.42 9.50 0.72
N THR A 169 2.13 10.59 0.05
CA THR A 169 1.36 10.63 -1.20
C THR A 169 2.09 11.53 -2.21
N SER A 170 2.28 11.05 -3.43
CA SER A 170 2.83 11.83 -4.53
C SER A 170 1.72 12.41 -5.39
N PHE A 171 1.90 13.64 -5.88
CA PHE A 171 0.98 14.32 -6.78
C PHE A 171 1.62 14.49 -8.15
N VAL A 172 0.92 14.03 -9.18
CA VAL A 172 1.41 14.03 -10.57
C VAL A 172 0.39 14.74 -11.46
N ASP A 173 0.79 15.78 -12.16
CA ASP A 173 0.00 16.39 -13.25
C ASP A 173 0.08 15.43 -14.46
N VAL A 174 -1.06 14.84 -14.82
CA VAL A 174 -1.22 13.89 -15.93
C VAL A 174 -2.04 14.48 -17.07
N THR A 175 -2.23 15.80 -17.08
CA THR A 175 -2.98 16.53 -18.13
C THR A 175 -2.42 16.24 -19.52
N ASP A 176 -1.08 16.17 -19.66
CA ASP A 176 -0.43 15.57 -20.82
C ASP A 176 0.00 14.14 -20.46
N PRO A 177 -0.74 13.12 -20.88
CA PRO A 177 -0.51 11.75 -20.42
C PRO A 177 0.81 11.14 -20.90
N VAL A 178 1.46 11.73 -21.92
CA VAL A 178 2.77 11.27 -22.38
C VAL A 178 3.94 12.01 -21.73
N ASN A 179 3.66 13.14 -21.08
CA ASN A 179 4.63 13.95 -20.33
C ASN A 179 4.13 14.26 -18.93
N PRO A 180 3.87 13.25 -18.07
CA PRO A 180 3.42 13.49 -16.70
C PRO A 180 4.49 14.24 -15.89
N ILE A 181 4.05 15.18 -15.04
CA ILE A 181 4.92 16.02 -14.22
C ILE A 181 4.69 15.72 -12.76
N VAL A 182 5.70 15.21 -12.07
CA VAL A 182 5.64 15.02 -10.62
C VAL A 182 5.78 16.37 -9.93
N LEU A 183 4.71 16.80 -9.24
CA LEU A 183 4.65 18.10 -8.58
C LEU A 183 5.26 18.08 -7.18
N GLY A 184 5.20 16.95 -6.51
CA GLY A 184 5.76 16.82 -5.17
C GLY A 184 5.12 15.72 -4.34
N VAL A 185 5.44 15.73 -3.04
CA VAL A 185 4.96 14.74 -2.08
C VAL A 185 4.37 15.39 -0.84
N LEU A 186 3.33 14.78 -0.30
CA LEU A 186 2.82 15.02 1.04
C LEU A 186 3.33 13.90 1.94
N PRO A 187 4.22 14.16 2.91
CA PRO A 187 4.71 13.13 3.84
C PRO A 187 3.56 12.52 4.65
N THR A 188 3.74 11.27 5.08
CA THR A 188 2.79 10.60 5.98
C THR A 188 2.61 11.37 7.29
N GLN A 189 1.40 11.35 7.85
CA GLN A 189 1.11 12.06 9.10
C GLN A 189 1.87 11.45 10.30
N THR A 190 2.12 10.13 10.27
CA THR A 190 2.81 9.41 11.34
C THR A 190 3.79 8.39 10.75
N ASN A 191 3.66 7.10 11.11
CA ASN A 191 4.55 6.05 10.67
C ASN A 191 4.36 5.69 9.19
N SER A 192 5.40 5.12 8.60
CA SER A 192 5.30 4.54 7.26
C SER A 192 4.29 3.39 7.22
N SER A 193 3.58 3.26 6.12
CA SER A 193 2.64 2.17 5.88
C SER A 193 2.68 1.74 4.43
N THR A 194 2.64 0.43 4.19
CA THR A 194 2.47 -0.14 2.85
C THR A 194 1.02 0.01 2.37
N TRP A 195 0.06 0.08 3.29
CA TRP A 195 -1.37 0.22 2.98
C TRP A 195 -1.84 1.64 3.24
N ARG A 196 -2.18 2.33 2.16
CA ARG A 196 -2.69 3.71 2.16
C ARG A 196 -3.85 3.79 1.18
N ASP A 197 -4.92 4.47 1.56
CA ASP A 197 -6.07 4.70 0.69
C ASP A 197 -6.36 6.19 0.56
N ILE A 198 -6.82 6.60 -0.64
CA ILE A 198 -6.99 7.99 -1.02
C ILE A 198 -8.33 8.17 -1.72
N LYS A 199 -9.12 9.15 -1.28
CA LYS A 199 -10.33 9.59 -1.98
C LYS A 199 -10.36 11.10 -2.07
N VAL A 200 -11.14 11.64 -2.99
CA VAL A 200 -11.25 13.08 -3.22
C VAL A 200 -12.71 13.54 -3.03
N TYR A 201 -12.87 14.67 -2.38
CA TYR A 201 -14.16 15.36 -2.25
C TYR A 201 -13.93 16.87 -2.18
N LYS A 202 -14.69 17.67 -2.97
CA LYS A 202 -14.62 19.14 -2.99
C LYS A 202 -13.19 19.69 -3.01
N ASP A 203 -12.40 19.29 -4.00
CA ASP A 203 -11.00 19.71 -4.16
C ASP A 203 -10.08 19.37 -2.97
N HIS A 204 -10.43 18.39 -2.13
CA HIS A 204 -9.60 17.91 -1.04
C HIS A 204 -9.36 16.41 -1.16
N ALA A 205 -8.11 16.01 -0.97
CA ALA A 205 -7.74 14.61 -0.80
C ALA A 205 -7.90 14.20 0.66
N PHE A 206 -8.57 13.07 0.90
CA PHE A 206 -8.72 12.40 2.19
C PHE A 206 -7.85 11.14 2.15
N ILE A 207 -6.85 11.09 3.00
CA ILE A 207 -5.80 10.08 2.96
C ILE A 207 -5.74 9.37 4.30
N VAL A 208 -5.82 8.06 4.27
CA VAL A 208 -5.69 7.18 5.45
C VAL A 208 -4.50 6.24 5.30
N ALA A 209 -4.07 5.62 6.39
CA ALA A 209 -3.02 4.61 6.39
C ALA A 209 -3.27 3.56 7.48
N ASP A 210 -3.11 2.28 7.11
CA ASP A 210 -3.20 1.17 8.04
C ASP A 210 -1.85 0.91 8.73
N ASN A 211 -1.89 0.32 9.93
CA ASN A 211 -0.72 0.04 10.76
C ASN A 211 0.20 1.26 10.98
N ALA A 212 -0.35 2.46 10.91
CA ALA A 212 0.37 3.72 10.98
C ALA A 212 0.23 4.44 12.34
N GLY A 213 -0.29 3.77 13.37
CA GLY A 213 -0.52 4.36 14.69
C GLY A 213 -1.63 5.41 14.66
N SER A 214 -1.43 6.54 15.29
CA SER A 214 -2.44 7.63 15.34
C SER A 214 -2.43 8.50 14.07
N HIS A 215 -2.49 7.86 12.90
CA HIS A 215 -2.44 8.57 11.61
C HIS A 215 -3.67 9.45 11.39
N GLY A 216 -4.86 8.97 11.71
CA GLY A 216 -6.10 9.68 11.43
C GLY A 216 -6.44 9.77 9.95
N VAL A 217 -7.24 10.78 9.58
CA VAL A 217 -7.47 11.16 8.20
C VAL A 217 -6.69 12.43 7.91
N GLN A 218 -5.68 12.32 7.06
CA GLN A 218 -4.87 13.43 6.57
C GLN A 218 -5.62 14.09 5.41
N ILE A 219 -5.87 15.39 5.49
CA ILE A 219 -6.65 16.12 4.48
C ILE A 219 -5.74 17.16 3.83
N PHE A 220 -5.71 17.13 2.49
CA PHE A 220 -4.90 18.04 1.69
C PHE A 220 -5.77 18.81 0.69
N ASP A 221 -5.68 20.14 0.73
CA ASP A 221 -6.32 21.03 -0.24
C ASP A 221 -5.57 20.96 -1.57
N LEU A 222 -6.16 20.26 -2.55
CA LEU A 222 -5.61 20.02 -3.88
C LEU A 222 -5.43 21.29 -4.70
N THR A 223 -6.10 22.39 -4.35
CA THR A 223 -5.91 23.66 -5.04
C THR A 223 -4.51 24.22 -4.87
N GLN A 224 -3.75 23.76 -3.86
CA GLN A 224 -2.34 24.08 -3.66
C GLN A 224 -1.43 23.53 -4.78
N LEU A 225 -1.90 22.59 -5.58
CA LEU A 225 -1.18 22.06 -6.75
C LEU A 225 -1.17 23.05 -7.92
N ARG A 226 -2.07 24.05 -7.91
CA ARG A 226 -2.18 25.04 -8.99
C ARG A 226 -0.92 25.89 -9.08
N GLY A 227 -0.31 25.92 -10.28
CA GLY A 227 0.88 26.73 -10.55
C GLY A 227 2.18 26.22 -9.94
N VAL A 228 2.20 25.02 -9.37
CA VAL A 228 3.43 24.37 -8.92
C VAL A 228 4.27 23.97 -10.14
N THR A 229 5.53 24.37 -10.16
CA THR A 229 6.49 24.13 -11.24
C THR A 229 7.71 23.32 -10.79
N ASP A 230 8.02 23.37 -9.51
CA ASP A 230 9.17 22.67 -8.92
C ASP A 230 8.69 21.63 -7.93
N PHE A 231 9.43 20.52 -7.82
CA PHE A 231 9.13 19.47 -6.85
C PHE A 231 9.01 20.03 -5.43
N THR A 232 7.83 19.87 -4.82
CA THR A 232 7.47 20.47 -3.56
C THR A 232 7.18 19.42 -2.49
N VAL A 233 7.68 19.62 -1.28
CA VAL A 233 7.25 18.86 -0.12
C VAL A 233 6.11 19.63 0.53
N PHE A 234 4.90 19.09 0.44
CA PHE A 234 3.69 19.73 0.96
C PHE A 234 3.49 19.45 2.45
N GLU A 235 2.59 20.20 3.06
CA GLU A 235 2.15 20.02 4.45
C GLU A 235 0.67 19.65 4.49
N THR A 236 0.26 18.88 5.50
CA THR A 236 -1.15 18.55 5.77
C THR A 236 -1.94 19.83 5.94
N THR A 237 -3.06 19.96 5.21
CA THR A 237 -3.91 21.17 5.35
C THR A 237 -4.80 21.09 6.58
N TYR A 238 -5.50 19.95 6.74
CA TYR A 238 -6.36 19.66 7.89
C TYR A 238 -6.12 18.23 8.36
N HIS A 239 -6.43 17.93 9.61
CA HIS A 239 -6.23 16.62 10.18
C HIS A 239 -7.40 16.22 11.08
N TYR A 240 -8.05 15.09 10.76
CA TYR A 240 -9.07 14.50 11.60
C TYR A 240 -8.44 13.39 12.47
N ASP A 241 -8.38 13.59 13.78
CA ASP A 241 -7.63 12.80 14.76
C ASP A 241 -8.49 11.87 15.64
N LYS A 242 -9.78 11.67 15.30
CA LYS A 242 -10.68 10.83 16.12
C LYS A 242 -10.56 9.33 15.82
N VAL A 243 -9.86 8.97 14.76
CA VAL A 243 -9.45 7.62 14.40
C VAL A 243 -7.92 7.55 14.35
N GLY A 244 -7.37 6.35 14.55
CA GLY A 244 -5.94 6.11 14.40
C GLY A 244 -5.60 5.51 13.04
N SER A 245 -5.11 4.25 13.02
CA SER A 245 -4.94 3.48 11.79
C SER A 245 -6.28 3.19 11.14
N VAL A 246 -6.36 3.40 9.83
CA VAL A 246 -7.54 3.15 9.01
C VAL A 246 -7.08 2.47 7.71
N HIS A 247 -7.70 1.34 7.36
CA HIS A 247 -7.30 0.56 6.18
C HIS A 247 -7.80 1.20 4.88
N ASN A 248 -9.11 1.47 4.79
CA ASN A 248 -9.72 2.12 3.63
C ASN A 248 -10.65 3.28 4.04
N ILE A 249 -10.90 4.19 3.10
CA ILE A 249 -11.87 5.28 3.25
C ILE A 249 -12.77 5.34 2.01
N ALA A 250 -14.08 5.23 2.22
CA ALA A 250 -15.06 5.46 1.17
C ALA A 250 -15.74 6.82 1.36
N ILE A 251 -16.12 7.47 0.28
CA ILE A 251 -16.84 8.74 0.32
C ILE A 251 -18.12 8.63 -0.50
N ASN A 252 -19.25 9.02 0.09
CA ASN A 252 -20.45 9.27 -0.65
C ASN A 252 -20.53 10.76 -0.98
N GLU A 253 -20.18 11.10 -2.22
CA GLU A 253 -20.13 12.49 -2.67
C GLU A 253 -21.52 13.15 -2.70
N ASP A 254 -22.61 12.38 -2.92
CA ASP A 254 -23.97 12.89 -2.92
C ASP A 254 -24.40 13.45 -1.55
N THR A 255 -23.84 12.91 -0.45
CA THR A 255 -24.25 13.26 0.92
C THR A 255 -23.16 13.99 1.70
N GLY A 256 -21.89 13.94 1.25
CA GLY A 256 -20.76 14.56 1.92
C GLY A 256 -20.36 13.86 3.21
N PHE A 257 -20.47 12.53 3.24
CA PHE A 257 -19.97 11.71 4.33
C PHE A 257 -18.83 10.80 3.88
N ALA A 258 -17.78 10.73 4.67
CA ALA A 258 -16.72 9.75 4.55
C ALA A 258 -16.91 8.61 5.58
N TYR A 259 -16.50 7.42 5.18
CA TYR A 259 -16.61 6.19 5.95
C TYR A 259 -15.22 5.58 6.07
N ALA A 260 -14.59 5.75 7.23
CA ALA A 260 -13.32 5.13 7.54
C ALA A 260 -13.57 3.70 8.03
N VAL A 261 -12.94 2.72 7.39
CA VAL A 261 -13.10 1.29 7.66
C VAL A 261 -11.73 0.63 7.90
N GLY A 262 -11.74 -0.59 8.44
CA GLY A 262 -10.50 -1.25 8.83
C GLY A 262 -9.78 -0.53 9.95
N ILE A 263 -10.53 -0.08 10.97
CA ILE A 263 -9.99 0.73 12.06
C ILE A 263 -9.14 -0.13 12.99
N GLY A 264 -7.92 0.33 13.25
CA GLY A 264 -6.99 -0.27 14.19
C GLY A 264 -7.44 -0.22 15.65
N SER A 265 -6.50 -0.47 16.56
CA SER A 265 -6.79 -0.70 17.99
C SER A 265 -7.46 0.48 18.70
N ALA A 266 -8.22 0.16 19.75
CA ALA A 266 -8.86 1.15 20.63
C ALA A 266 -7.89 2.11 21.34
N SER A 267 -6.59 1.77 21.41
CA SER A 267 -5.57 2.67 21.98
C SER A 267 -5.24 3.86 21.10
N GLU A 268 -5.58 3.78 19.80
CA GLU A 268 -5.23 4.78 18.79
C GLU A 268 -6.45 5.56 18.31
N SER A 269 -7.67 5.08 18.61
CA SER A 269 -8.92 5.66 18.11
C SER A 269 -9.84 6.06 19.26
N GLN A 270 -10.48 7.22 19.16
CA GLN A 270 -11.50 7.65 20.13
C GLN A 270 -12.77 6.80 19.99
N TYR A 271 -13.11 6.40 18.77
CA TYR A 271 -14.26 5.55 18.46
C TYR A 271 -13.81 4.36 17.60
N VAL A 272 -13.93 3.15 18.12
CA VAL A 272 -13.69 1.92 17.36
C VAL A 272 -15.02 1.43 16.82
N CYS A 273 -15.17 1.43 15.52
CA CYS A 273 -16.38 1.03 14.80
C CYS A 273 -16.01 0.08 13.65
N GLY A 274 -16.98 -0.61 13.11
CA GLY A 274 -16.83 -1.25 11.82
C GLY A 274 -16.62 -0.20 10.72
N ALA A 275 -17.54 0.78 10.62
CA ALA A 275 -17.33 1.96 9.81
C ALA A 275 -17.56 3.24 10.64
N HIS A 276 -16.53 4.07 10.74
CA HIS A 276 -16.55 5.35 11.40
C HIS A 276 -16.97 6.43 10.41
N ILE A 277 -18.09 7.10 10.69
CA ILE A 277 -18.71 8.04 9.76
C ILE A 277 -18.27 9.46 10.11
N ILE A 278 -17.79 10.18 9.12
CA ILE A 278 -17.28 11.55 9.24
C ILE A 278 -18.11 12.46 8.34
N ASP A 279 -18.68 13.52 8.88
CA ASP A 279 -19.24 14.61 8.09
C ASP A 279 -18.09 15.44 7.50
N ILE A 280 -18.02 15.46 6.18
CA ILE A 280 -16.98 16.18 5.41
C ILE A 280 -17.61 17.26 4.50
N ASN A 281 -18.86 17.65 4.77
CA ASN A 281 -19.52 18.70 4.00
C ASN A 281 -18.73 20.02 4.01
N ASP A 282 -18.01 20.30 5.09
CA ASP A 282 -16.90 21.24 5.15
C ASP A 282 -15.58 20.47 5.34
N PRO A 283 -14.76 20.30 4.29
CA PRO A 283 -13.48 19.61 4.41
C PRO A 283 -12.50 20.24 5.40
N SER A 284 -12.68 21.52 5.75
CA SER A 284 -11.83 22.24 6.69
C SER A 284 -12.21 22.00 8.16
N ASP A 285 -13.41 21.48 8.43
CA ASP A 285 -13.92 21.21 9.77
C ASP A 285 -14.65 19.83 9.83
N PRO A 286 -13.96 18.73 9.54
CA PRO A 286 -14.58 17.40 9.55
C PRO A 286 -15.01 17.00 10.97
N SER A 287 -16.18 16.38 11.08
CA SER A 287 -16.74 16.03 12.38
C SER A 287 -17.31 14.61 12.43
N PHE A 288 -17.29 14.00 13.63
CA PHE A 288 -17.87 12.69 13.84
C PHE A 288 -19.39 12.71 13.65
N ALA A 289 -19.88 11.81 12.80
CA ALA A 289 -21.30 11.72 12.48
C ALA A 289 -21.97 10.41 12.95
N GLY A 290 -21.24 9.32 13.07
CA GLY A 290 -21.84 8.05 13.48
C GLY A 290 -20.86 6.88 13.48
N CYS A 291 -21.34 5.73 13.95
CA CYS A 291 -20.56 4.51 14.11
C CYS A 291 -21.42 3.31 13.70
N LEU A 292 -21.13 2.69 12.56
CA LEU A 292 -21.78 1.47 12.10
C LEU A 292 -20.99 0.25 12.57
N SER A 293 -21.65 -0.69 13.25
CA SER A 293 -21.05 -1.96 13.66
C SER A 293 -22.12 -3.03 13.75
N ASP A 294 -21.83 -4.22 13.23
CA ASP A 294 -22.61 -5.43 13.46
C ASP A 294 -21.74 -6.45 14.17
N ASN A 295 -21.82 -6.48 15.50
CA ASN A 295 -21.02 -7.38 16.35
C ASN A 295 -21.33 -8.87 16.16
N THR A 296 -22.13 -9.24 15.16
CA THR A 296 -22.33 -10.62 14.73
C THR A 296 -21.49 -10.98 13.52
N THR A 297 -20.67 -10.04 13.02
CA THR A 297 -19.76 -10.18 11.88
C THR A 297 -18.31 -9.88 12.30
N GLY A 298 -17.38 -10.14 11.40
CA GLY A 298 -15.95 -10.08 11.70
C GLY A 298 -15.44 -11.36 12.37
N ARG A 299 -14.16 -11.67 12.20
CA ARG A 299 -13.53 -12.86 12.79
C ARG A 299 -13.53 -12.84 14.31
N GLY A 300 -13.50 -11.63 14.88
CA GLY A 300 -13.59 -11.39 16.33
C GLY A 300 -15.02 -11.28 16.87
N ASN A 301 -16.07 -11.32 16.05
CA ASN A 301 -17.43 -10.90 16.37
C ASN A 301 -17.45 -9.48 16.99
N ASP A 302 -16.66 -8.59 16.40
CA ASP A 302 -16.43 -7.21 16.83
C ASP A 302 -17.04 -6.18 15.87
N GLY A 303 -17.65 -6.66 14.79
CA GLY A 303 -18.26 -5.83 13.76
C GLY A 303 -17.24 -5.14 12.85
N TYR A 304 -16.02 -5.68 12.75
CA TYR A 304 -14.98 -5.16 11.86
C TYR A 304 -15.48 -5.12 10.41
N VAL A 305 -15.22 -4.01 9.75
CA VAL A 305 -15.48 -3.77 8.32
C VAL A 305 -14.14 -3.54 7.65
N HIS A 306 -13.78 -4.39 6.70
CA HIS A 306 -12.54 -4.28 5.96
C HIS A 306 -12.64 -3.23 4.85
N ASP A 307 -13.72 -3.31 4.07
CA ASP A 307 -14.02 -2.38 2.97
C ASP A 307 -15.53 -2.22 2.81
N GLY A 308 -15.97 -1.20 2.04
CA GLY A 308 -17.38 -0.99 1.79
C GLY A 308 -17.71 0.05 0.74
N GLN A 309 -18.88 -0.09 0.15
CA GLN A 309 -19.47 0.90 -0.74
C GLN A 309 -20.69 1.54 -0.09
N PHE A 310 -20.76 2.86 -0.11
CA PHE A 310 -21.81 3.67 0.52
C PHE A 310 -22.46 4.56 -0.54
N VAL A 311 -23.73 4.32 -0.86
CA VAL A 311 -24.37 4.93 -2.03
C VAL A 311 -25.81 5.34 -1.74
N ILE A 312 -26.33 6.32 -2.50
CA ILE A 312 -27.75 6.51 -2.62
C ILE A 312 -28.31 5.38 -3.49
N TYR A 313 -29.02 4.46 -2.86
CA TYR A 313 -29.54 3.27 -3.54
C TYR A 313 -30.56 3.64 -4.61
N LYS A 314 -30.37 3.16 -5.83
CA LYS A 314 -31.23 3.40 -7.00
C LYS A 314 -31.76 2.10 -7.60
N GLY A 315 -31.61 0.99 -6.87
CA GLY A 315 -32.00 -0.35 -7.31
C GLY A 315 -33.51 -0.62 -7.19
N PRO A 316 -33.94 -1.85 -7.50
CA PRO A 316 -35.33 -2.22 -7.59
C PRO A 316 -36.07 -2.33 -6.25
N ASP A 317 -35.41 -2.48 -5.11
CA ASP A 317 -36.08 -2.47 -3.81
C ASP A 317 -36.63 -1.08 -3.47
N THR A 318 -37.90 -0.90 -3.69
CA THR A 318 -38.61 0.38 -3.50
C THR A 318 -38.62 0.86 -2.05
N LYS A 319 -38.43 -0.02 -1.07
CA LYS A 319 -38.33 0.31 0.35
C LYS A 319 -37.09 1.13 0.67
N TYR A 320 -36.02 0.91 -0.06
CA TYR A 320 -34.72 1.54 0.17
C TYR A 320 -34.33 2.51 -0.95
N PHE A 321 -35.14 2.62 -2.01
CA PHE A 321 -34.90 3.57 -3.10
C PHE A 321 -34.72 5.00 -2.57
N GLY A 322 -33.64 5.66 -2.95
CA GLY A 322 -33.32 7.03 -2.53
C GLY A 322 -32.70 7.14 -1.11
N LYS A 323 -32.53 6.04 -0.41
CA LYS A 323 -31.83 6.01 0.87
C LYS A 323 -30.33 5.78 0.69
N GLU A 324 -29.55 6.22 1.66
CA GLU A 324 -28.14 5.91 1.71
C GLU A 324 -27.92 4.53 2.33
N ILE A 325 -27.39 3.62 1.54
CA ILE A 325 -27.18 2.22 1.91
C ILE A 325 -25.67 1.92 1.91
N ALA A 326 -25.24 1.27 2.97
CA ALA A 326 -23.92 0.69 3.13
C ALA A 326 -23.94 -0.78 2.70
N PHE A 327 -22.98 -1.17 1.87
CA PHE A 327 -22.63 -2.54 1.55
C PHE A 327 -21.21 -2.77 2.06
N THR A 328 -21.05 -3.61 3.08
CA THR A 328 -19.80 -3.72 3.84
C THR A 328 -19.22 -5.13 3.79
N ALA A 329 -17.93 -5.24 3.51
CA ALA A 329 -17.18 -6.47 3.54
C ALA A 329 -16.58 -6.67 4.95
N ASN A 330 -17.17 -7.61 5.72
CA ASN A 330 -16.92 -7.76 7.15
C ASN A 330 -16.10 -9.03 7.46
N GLU A 331 -15.07 -9.37 6.67
CA GLU A 331 -14.27 -10.58 6.79
C GLU A 331 -15.08 -11.89 6.66
N THR A 332 -16.15 -12.06 7.44
CA THR A 332 -16.97 -13.30 7.51
C THR A 332 -18.30 -13.15 6.78
N ALA A 333 -18.72 -11.95 6.44
CA ALA A 333 -20.03 -11.68 5.87
C ALA A 333 -20.05 -10.42 4.99
N LEU A 334 -20.97 -10.39 4.05
CA LEU A 334 -21.46 -9.15 3.44
C LEU A 334 -22.51 -8.55 4.38
N GLY A 335 -22.30 -7.33 4.86
CA GLY A 335 -23.27 -6.55 5.64
C GLY A 335 -24.02 -5.55 4.76
N ILE A 336 -25.31 -5.34 5.02
CA ILE A 336 -26.13 -4.30 4.38
C ILE A 336 -26.82 -3.47 5.45
N ALA A 337 -26.68 -2.14 5.41
CA ALA A 337 -27.24 -1.24 6.40
C ALA A 337 -27.83 0.03 5.79
N ASP A 338 -28.97 0.52 6.32
CA ASP A 338 -29.51 1.84 6.08
C ASP A 338 -28.75 2.86 6.96
N VAL A 339 -27.96 3.70 6.33
CA VAL A 339 -27.13 4.72 6.97
C VAL A 339 -27.63 6.14 6.67
N THR A 340 -28.85 6.28 6.21
CA THR A 340 -29.48 7.58 5.87
C THR A 340 -29.48 8.51 7.07
N ASP A 341 -29.91 8.03 8.23
CA ASP A 341 -29.87 8.77 9.48
C ASP A 341 -28.63 8.34 10.29
N LYS A 342 -27.59 9.18 10.32
CA LYS A 342 -26.31 8.90 10.96
C LYS A 342 -26.44 8.72 12.48
N SER A 343 -27.52 9.24 13.07
CA SER A 343 -27.85 9.07 14.51
C SER A 343 -28.62 7.78 14.81
N ASN A 344 -29.14 7.09 13.78
CA ASN A 344 -30.00 5.92 13.93
C ASN A 344 -29.77 4.91 12.80
N LEU A 345 -28.55 4.37 12.73
CA LEU A 345 -28.13 3.39 11.74
C LEU A 345 -28.88 2.07 11.91
N LYS A 346 -29.24 1.41 10.81
CA LYS A 346 -30.04 0.17 10.86
C LYS A 346 -29.42 -0.92 10.02
N ILE A 347 -29.02 -2.00 10.66
CA ILE A 347 -28.65 -3.22 9.94
C ILE A 347 -29.91 -3.73 9.22
N ILE A 348 -29.81 -3.93 7.91
CA ILE A 348 -30.89 -4.46 7.06
C ILE A 348 -30.76 -5.97 6.95
N SER A 349 -29.56 -6.42 6.58
CA SER A 349 -29.29 -7.83 6.30
C SER A 349 -27.81 -8.13 6.43
N LYS A 350 -27.48 -9.42 6.56
CA LYS A 350 -26.14 -9.94 6.38
C LYS A 350 -26.17 -11.28 5.65
N PHE A 351 -25.15 -11.55 4.90
CA PHE A 351 -24.98 -12.82 4.20
C PHE A 351 -23.69 -13.46 4.66
N ASP A 352 -23.80 -14.44 5.56
CA ASP A 352 -22.67 -15.28 6.00
C ASP A 352 -22.36 -16.28 4.88
N GLN A 353 -21.09 -16.36 4.47
CA GLN A 353 -20.67 -17.23 3.39
C GLN A 353 -19.52 -18.15 3.86
N SER A 354 -19.85 -19.38 4.17
CA SER A 354 -18.90 -20.39 4.68
C SER A 354 -17.79 -20.79 3.68
N ASN A 355 -17.94 -20.37 2.41
CA ASN A 355 -16.98 -20.68 1.36
C ASN A 355 -15.93 -19.58 1.16
N PHE A 356 -16.09 -18.39 1.77
CA PHE A 356 -15.07 -17.36 1.74
C PHE A 356 -13.96 -17.65 2.75
N GLY A 357 -12.71 -17.47 2.32
CA GLY A 357 -11.58 -17.35 3.23
C GLY A 357 -11.60 -16.01 3.96
N TYR A 358 -12.01 -14.96 3.23
CA TYR A 358 -12.11 -13.58 3.74
C TYR A 358 -13.00 -12.74 2.83
N VAL A 359 -14.11 -12.22 3.34
CA VAL A 359 -14.96 -11.28 2.61
C VAL A 359 -14.24 -9.93 2.56
N HIS A 360 -13.65 -9.61 1.41
CA HIS A 360 -12.62 -8.60 1.25
C HIS A 360 -13.18 -7.25 0.82
N GLN A 361 -13.76 -7.20 -0.37
CA GLN A 361 -14.31 -5.99 -0.97
C GLN A 361 -15.47 -6.34 -1.91
N GLY A 362 -16.17 -5.34 -2.39
CA GLY A 362 -17.21 -5.56 -3.37
C GLY A 362 -17.73 -4.27 -4.00
N TRP A 363 -18.53 -4.42 -5.07
CA TRP A 363 -19.09 -3.31 -5.82
C TRP A 363 -20.47 -3.62 -6.36
N LEU A 364 -21.36 -2.62 -6.39
CA LEU A 364 -22.68 -2.71 -7.01
C LEU A 364 -22.61 -2.65 -8.54
N SER A 365 -23.53 -3.37 -9.20
CA SER A 365 -23.84 -3.10 -10.60
C SER A 365 -24.43 -1.68 -10.77
N GLU A 366 -24.35 -1.10 -11.97
CA GLU A 366 -24.87 0.25 -12.26
C GLU A 366 -26.36 0.40 -11.95
N ASP A 367 -27.15 -0.68 -12.11
CA ASP A 367 -28.58 -0.71 -11.79
C ASP A 367 -28.89 -0.98 -10.32
N HIS A 368 -27.85 -1.10 -9.48
CA HIS A 368 -27.90 -1.43 -8.05
C HIS A 368 -28.67 -2.72 -7.72
N ARG A 369 -28.73 -3.65 -8.66
CA ARG A 369 -29.42 -4.92 -8.48
C ARG A 369 -28.52 -6.02 -7.94
N TYR A 370 -27.26 -6.00 -8.35
CA TYR A 370 -26.29 -7.03 -7.98
C TYR A 370 -25.12 -6.41 -7.23
N PHE A 371 -24.67 -7.10 -6.20
CA PHE A 371 -23.43 -6.78 -5.50
C PHE A 371 -22.41 -7.89 -5.71
N PHE A 372 -21.23 -7.53 -6.22
CA PHE A 372 -20.13 -8.44 -6.48
C PHE A 372 -19.18 -8.42 -5.29
N VAL A 373 -18.95 -9.57 -4.66
CA VAL A 373 -18.10 -9.70 -3.47
C VAL A 373 -16.91 -10.57 -3.78
N ASN A 374 -15.72 -10.12 -3.43
CA ASN A 374 -14.47 -10.85 -3.64
C ASN A 374 -13.99 -11.52 -2.36
N ASP A 375 -13.45 -12.74 -2.53
CA ASP A 375 -12.67 -13.45 -1.52
C ASP A 375 -11.18 -13.15 -1.70
N GLU A 376 -10.44 -12.94 -0.60
CA GLU A 376 -9.01 -12.63 -0.65
C GLU A 376 -8.11 -13.83 -0.32
N LEU A 377 -8.50 -14.67 0.64
CA LEU A 377 -7.53 -15.52 1.32
C LEU A 377 -7.66 -17.03 1.05
N ASN A 378 -8.60 -17.48 0.22
CA ASN A 378 -8.76 -18.92 -0.04
C ASN A 378 -7.49 -19.55 -0.60
N GLU A 379 -6.84 -18.95 -1.58
CA GLU A 379 -5.58 -19.45 -2.14
C GLU A 379 -4.41 -19.30 -1.17
N TYR A 380 -4.36 -18.18 -0.43
CA TYR A 380 -3.30 -17.90 0.53
C TYR A 380 -3.22 -18.95 1.65
N TYR A 381 -4.36 -19.44 2.13
CA TYR A 381 -4.39 -20.48 3.18
C TYR A 381 -4.15 -21.90 2.64
N GLY A 382 -3.88 -22.04 1.34
CA GLY A 382 -3.63 -23.35 0.72
C GLY A 382 -4.85 -24.27 0.82
N THR A 383 -6.05 -23.70 0.87
CA THR A 383 -7.28 -24.43 0.70
C THR A 383 -7.36 -24.88 -0.76
N ASP A 384 -7.96 -26.04 -1.04
CA ASP A 384 -8.21 -26.50 -2.43
C ASP A 384 -9.27 -25.63 -3.15
N LYS A 385 -9.47 -24.39 -2.68
CA LYS A 385 -10.46 -23.42 -3.18
C LYS A 385 -9.75 -22.28 -3.87
N GLU A 386 -10.16 -22.00 -5.07
CA GLU A 386 -9.76 -20.82 -5.82
C GLU A 386 -10.39 -19.57 -5.21
N GLN A 387 -9.75 -18.41 -5.40
CA GLN A 387 -10.39 -17.11 -5.13
C GLN A 387 -11.63 -16.98 -5.99
N THR A 388 -12.71 -16.51 -5.40
CA THR A 388 -14.01 -16.41 -6.06
C THR A 388 -14.59 -15.01 -5.93
N THR A 389 -15.33 -14.59 -6.96
CA THR A 389 -16.26 -13.48 -6.89
C THR A 389 -17.66 -14.05 -6.79
N VAL A 390 -18.37 -13.75 -5.72
CA VAL A 390 -19.77 -14.12 -5.52
C VAL A 390 -20.69 -12.96 -5.88
N ILE A 391 -21.75 -13.26 -6.60
CA ILE A 391 -22.74 -12.26 -7.02
C ILE A 391 -23.99 -12.44 -6.17
N PHE A 392 -24.35 -11.38 -5.44
CA PHE A 392 -25.57 -11.32 -4.66
C PHE A 392 -26.63 -10.52 -5.42
N ASP A 393 -27.84 -11.08 -5.55
CA ASP A 393 -29.02 -10.28 -5.95
C ASP A 393 -29.50 -9.52 -4.70
N VAL A 394 -29.44 -8.19 -4.76
CA VAL A 394 -29.81 -7.28 -3.65
C VAL A 394 -31.07 -6.48 -4.02
N SER A 395 -31.96 -7.09 -4.80
CA SER A 395 -33.18 -6.45 -5.32
C SER A 395 -34.37 -6.51 -4.35
N ASP A 396 -34.30 -7.27 -3.25
CA ASP A 396 -35.33 -7.42 -2.22
C ASP A 396 -34.80 -7.74 -0.82
#